data_ce3df280a4a1a50cb7c82efd25131c59
#
_entry.id   ce3df280a4a1a50cb7c82efd25131c59
#
_cell.length_a   1.000
_cell.length_b   1.000
_cell.length_c   1.000
_cell.angle_alpha   90.00
_cell.angle_beta   90.00
_cell.angle_gamma   90.00
#
_symmetry.space_group_name_H-M   'P 1'
#
loop_
_entity.id
_entity.type
_entity.pdbx_description
1 polymer ?
#
loop_
_entity_poly.entity_id
_entity_poly.type
_entity_poly.pdbx_seq_one_letter_code
_entity_poly.pdbx_strand_id
1 'polypeptide(L)'
;PFAQRVSIEEYLRSEEPVLAGFARALAEKGGGSIGFQPPRLVRYCWDWGPGEERGWSFRSEILYVVSVTDADIDEIAAQELSGLPYKGTRGTVQKDGSFVLRSGDAANGGQLQVNYFPDGRSSLHYESGCRPSDGSMGDLGQYTLPSTEEVFSDLVVYPAFDEDTGDPNPPPSTDTGQPGQSDQSGGSGDESGEDQ
;
A
#
# COMPACT_ATOMS: atom_id res chain seq x y z
N PRO A 1 15.44 23.47 -9.87
CA PRO A 1 15.88 23.91 -8.54
C PRO A 1 14.86 23.52 -7.49
N PHE A 2 15.29 23.24 -6.26
CA PHE A 2 14.44 22.82 -5.14
C PHE A 2 13.24 23.77 -4.91
N ALA A 3 13.50 25.07 -4.85
CA ALA A 3 12.48 26.08 -4.64
C ALA A 3 11.39 26.15 -5.75
N GLN A 4 11.58 25.46 -6.86
CA GLN A 4 10.59 25.36 -7.95
C GLN A 4 9.79 24.06 -7.89
N ARG A 5 10.10 23.15 -6.96
CA ARG A 5 9.30 21.96 -6.74
C ARG A 5 7.96 22.33 -6.13
N VAL A 6 6.96 21.55 -6.42
CA VAL A 6 5.66 21.62 -5.75
C VAL A 6 5.86 21.42 -4.25
N SER A 7 5.20 22.21 -3.42
CA SER A 7 5.33 22.12 -1.96
C SER A 7 4.87 20.75 -1.44
N ILE A 8 5.32 20.39 -0.25
CA ILE A 8 4.88 19.13 0.38
C ILE A 8 3.37 19.16 0.69
N GLU A 9 2.85 20.33 1.06
CA GLU A 9 1.42 20.51 1.34
C GLU A 9 0.56 20.33 0.09
N GLU A 10 1.02 20.83 -1.05
CA GLU A 10 0.34 20.62 -2.32
C GLU A 10 0.40 19.16 -2.77
N TYR A 11 1.55 18.50 -2.56
CA TYR A 11 1.66 17.05 -2.79
C TYR A 11 0.64 16.26 -1.97
N LEU A 12 0.53 16.54 -0.67
CA LEU A 12 -0.41 15.87 0.23
C LEU A 12 -1.88 16.11 -0.15
N ARG A 13 -2.18 17.24 -0.80
CA ARG A 13 -3.54 17.58 -1.24
C ARG A 13 -3.89 17.00 -2.61
N SER A 14 -2.92 16.90 -3.53
CA SER A 14 -3.21 16.62 -4.94
C SER A 14 -2.61 15.32 -5.46
N GLU A 15 -1.35 15.00 -5.16
CA GLU A 15 -0.68 13.82 -5.71
C GLU A 15 -0.90 12.57 -4.83
N GLU A 16 -0.76 12.72 -3.52
CA GLU A 16 -0.91 11.61 -2.56
C GLU A 16 -2.27 10.93 -2.68
N PRO A 17 -3.42 11.63 -2.76
CA PRO A 17 -4.72 10.98 -2.94
C PRO A 17 -4.86 10.18 -4.22
N VAL A 18 -4.18 10.58 -5.29
CA VAL A 18 -4.17 9.83 -6.56
C VAL A 18 -3.35 8.55 -6.42
N LEU A 19 -2.19 8.62 -5.74
CA LEU A 19 -1.36 7.44 -5.46
C LEU A 19 -2.05 6.45 -4.51
N ALA A 20 -2.76 6.95 -3.50
CA ALA A 20 -3.64 6.15 -2.65
C ALA A 20 -4.81 5.54 -3.45
N GLY A 21 -5.38 6.28 -4.40
CA GLY A 21 -6.41 5.80 -5.34
C GLY A 21 -5.92 4.63 -6.18
N PHE A 22 -4.70 4.71 -6.69
CA PHE A 22 -4.06 3.60 -7.41
C PHE A 22 -3.93 2.34 -6.52
N ALA A 23 -3.48 2.49 -5.28
CA ALA A 23 -3.40 1.37 -4.33
C ALA A 23 -4.78 0.76 -4.03
N ARG A 24 -5.80 1.62 -3.85
CA ARG A 24 -7.20 1.22 -3.64
C ARG A 24 -7.72 0.42 -4.83
N ALA A 25 -7.55 0.89 -6.05
CA ALA A 25 -8.00 0.21 -7.25
C ALA A 25 -7.37 -1.18 -7.42
N LEU A 26 -6.07 -1.32 -7.09
CA LEU A 26 -5.41 -2.62 -7.04
C LEU A 26 -6.02 -3.54 -5.98
N ALA A 27 -6.30 -3.02 -4.77
CA ALA A 27 -6.89 -3.79 -3.69
C ALA A 27 -8.33 -4.23 -4.02
N GLU A 28 -9.14 -3.36 -4.61
CA GLU A 28 -10.49 -3.69 -5.09
C GLU A 28 -10.45 -4.80 -6.15
N LYS A 29 -9.53 -4.71 -7.09
CA LYS A 29 -9.31 -5.74 -8.11
C LYS A 29 -8.92 -7.08 -7.47
N GLY A 30 -8.15 -7.04 -6.40
CA GLY A 30 -7.68 -8.19 -5.64
C GLY A 30 -8.66 -8.75 -4.60
N GLY A 31 -9.90 -8.22 -4.53
CA GLY A 31 -10.93 -8.74 -3.63
C GLY A 31 -11.27 -7.83 -2.44
N GLY A 32 -10.82 -6.58 -2.44
CA GLY A 32 -11.27 -5.56 -1.49
C GLY A 32 -10.53 -5.55 -0.14
N SER A 33 -9.35 -6.15 -0.05
CA SER A 33 -8.51 -6.10 1.14
C SER A 33 -7.14 -5.50 0.85
N ILE A 34 -6.59 -4.78 1.83
CA ILE A 34 -5.25 -4.18 1.76
C ILE A 34 -4.51 -4.39 3.08
N GLY A 35 -3.35 -5.03 2.99
CA GLY A 35 -2.42 -5.14 4.11
C GLY A 35 -1.51 -3.93 4.18
N PHE A 36 -1.03 -3.57 5.37
CA PHE A 36 -0.09 -2.49 5.52
C PHE A 36 1.04 -2.82 6.49
N GLN A 37 2.17 -2.16 6.29
CA GLN A 37 3.31 -2.16 7.21
C GLN A 37 3.76 -0.71 7.42
N PRO A 38 3.68 -0.18 8.65
CA PRO A 38 4.10 1.19 8.97
C PRO A 38 5.60 1.40 8.74
N PRO A 39 6.09 2.63 8.71
CA PRO A 39 5.37 3.85 9.03
C PRO A 39 4.78 4.57 7.80
N ARG A 40 3.68 5.33 8.02
CA ARG A 40 3.21 6.41 7.15
C ARG A 40 3.56 7.73 7.84
N LEU A 41 4.39 8.56 7.21
CA LEU A 41 4.92 9.73 7.91
C LEU A 41 5.32 10.89 6.98
N VAL A 42 5.24 12.09 7.52
CA VAL A 42 5.94 13.27 7.02
C VAL A 42 7.18 13.48 7.88
N ARG A 43 8.31 13.71 7.25
CA ARG A 43 9.59 13.92 7.95
C ARG A 43 10.41 15.01 7.31
N TYR A 44 11.26 15.60 8.11
CA TYR A 44 12.28 16.52 7.66
C TYR A 44 13.29 15.85 6.74
N CYS A 45 13.69 16.52 5.67
CA CYS A 45 14.65 16.00 4.70
C CYS A 45 15.65 17.08 4.23
N TRP A 46 16.71 16.61 3.60
CA TRP A 46 17.72 17.42 2.95
C TRP A 46 17.75 17.08 1.46
N ASP A 47 17.74 18.12 0.63
CA ASP A 47 18.09 17.97 -0.77
C ASP A 47 19.59 18.20 -0.92
N TRP A 48 20.33 17.14 -1.22
CA TRP A 48 21.78 17.16 -1.41
C TRP A 48 22.23 17.80 -2.74
N GLY A 49 21.36 18.55 -3.39
CA GLY A 49 21.66 19.33 -4.57
C GLY A 49 22.55 20.55 -4.26
N PRO A 50 22.91 21.33 -5.30
CA PRO A 50 23.63 22.58 -5.10
C PRO A 50 22.82 23.55 -4.25
N GLY A 51 23.18 23.70 -2.99
CA GLY A 51 22.50 24.61 -2.06
C GLY A 51 22.12 23.99 -0.71
N GLU A 52 22.18 22.65 -0.56
CA GLU A 52 21.82 21.92 0.68
C GLU A 52 20.49 22.41 1.26
N GLU A 53 19.46 22.46 0.43
CA GLU A 53 18.16 23.01 0.82
C GLU A 53 17.41 22.04 1.72
N ARG A 54 16.74 22.62 2.72
CA ARG A 54 15.97 21.87 3.71
C ARG A 54 14.50 21.83 3.33
N GLY A 55 13.86 20.70 3.57
CA GLY A 55 12.45 20.54 3.23
C GLY A 55 11.80 19.42 4.00
N TRP A 56 10.71 18.97 3.46
CA TRP A 56 9.89 17.91 4.01
C TRP A 56 9.65 16.81 2.97
N SER A 57 9.56 15.60 3.41
CA SER A 57 9.18 14.46 2.57
C SER A 57 8.07 13.67 3.23
N PHE A 58 7.16 13.19 2.39
CA PHE A 58 6.17 12.20 2.77
C PHE A 58 6.63 10.83 2.29
N ARG A 59 6.35 9.81 3.09
CA ARG A 59 6.48 8.40 2.73
C ARG A 59 5.23 7.65 3.16
N SER A 60 4.64 6.90 2.23
CA SER A 60 3.57 5.97 2.57
C SER A 60 4.11 4.79 3.36
N GLU A 61 3.23 4.10 4.06
CA GLU A 61 3.42 2.73 4.49
C GLU A 61 3.73 1.81 3.30
N ILE A 62 4.26 0.62 3.55
CA ILE A 62 4.29 -0.43 2.53
C ILE A 62 2.90 -1.07 2.53
N LEU A 63 2.24 -1.03 1.39
CA LEU A 63 0.91 -1.59 1.16
C LEU A 63 1.04 -2.94 0.45
N TYR A 64 0.18 -3.89 0.83
CA TYR A 64 0.17 -5.24 0.28
C TYR A 64 -1.20 -5.54 -0.30
N VAL A 65 -1.21 -5.97 -1.55
CA VAL A 65 -2.41 -6.43 -2.26
C VAL A 65 -2.21 -7.85 -2.75
N VAL A 66 -3.29 -8.59 -2.91
CA VAL A 66 -3.27 -9.99 -3.35
C VAL A 66 -4.16 -10.18 -4.57
N SER A 67 -3.99 -11.31 -5.26
CA SER A 67 -4.86 -11.71 -6.39
C SER A 67 -4.89 -10.71 -7.55
N VAL A 68 -3.78 -9.96 -7.77
CA VAL A 68 -3.60 -9.09 -8.92
C VAL A 68 -2.61 -9.70 -9.91
N THR A 69 -2.85 -9.47 -11.19
CA THR A 69 -1.93 -9.89 -12.27
C THR A 69 -1.05 -8.72 -12.70
N ASP A 70 0.00 -8.99 -13.46
CA ASP A 70 0.84 -7.96 -14.04
C ASP A 70 0.07 -7.08 -15.04
N ALA A 71 -0.89 -7.65 -15.78
CA ALA A 71 -1.76 -6.91 -16.68
C ALA A 71 -2.70 -5.96 -15.90
N ASP A 72 -3.22 -6.39 -14.74
CA ASP A 72 -4.03 -5.52 -13.88
C ASP A 72 -3.23 -4.31 -13.40
N ILE A 73 -1.98 -4.52 -13.00
CA ILE A 73 -1.10 -3.42 -12.56
C ILE A 73 -0.89 -2.41 -13.68
N ASP A 74 -0.60 -2.86 -14.90
CA ASP A 74 -0.38 -1.99 -16.06
C ASP A 74 -1.65 -1.22 -16.43
N GLU A 75 -2.81 -1.89 -16.46
CA GLU A 75 -4.10 -1.28 -16.79
C GLU A 75 -4.49 -0.21 -15.77
N ILE A 76 -4.45 -0.56 -14.48
CA ILE A 76 -4.82 0.36 -13.40
C ILE A 76 -3.83 1.53 -13.32
N ALA A 77 -2.53 1.28 -13.50
CA ALA A 77 -1.54 2.36 -13.54
C ALA A 77 -1.79 3.33 -14.70
N ALA A 78 -2.18 2.84 -15.88
CA ALA A 78 -2.50 3.67 -17.02
C ALA A 78 -3.77 4.52 -16.79
N GLN A 79 -4.74 4.02 -16.02
CA GLN A 79 -5.97 4.73 -15.68
C GLN A 79 -5.74 5.75 -14.56
N GLU A 80 -5.25 5.30 -13.42
CA GLU A 80 -5.19 6.10 -12.19
C GLU A 80 -4.05 7.13 -12.19
N LEU A 81 -2.89 6.80 -12.79
CA LEU A 81 -1.71 7.65 -12.77
C LEU A 81 -1.58 8.58 -13.98
N SER A 82 -2.51 8.54 -14.92
CA SER A 82 -2.44 9.30 -16.18
C SER A 82 -2.37 10.83 -15.98
N GLY A 83 -2.91 11.35 -14.88
CA GLY A 83 -2.90 12.77 -14.52
C GLY A 83 -1.63 13.22 -13.79
N LEU A 84 -0.75 12.30 -13.39
CA LEU A 84 0.47 12.61 -12.66
C LEU A 84 1.69 12.70 -13.61
N PRO A 85 2.72 13.48 -13.25
CA PRO A 85 3.94 13.59 -14.04
C PRO A 85 4.87 12.37 -13.89
N TYR A 86 4.37 11.27 -13.39
CA TYR A 86 5.11 10.05 -13.13
C TYR A 86 5.38 9.29 -14.42
N LYS A 87 6.65 8.95 -14.65
CA LYS A 87 7.07 8.11 -15.76
C LYS A 87 7.52 6.76 -15.24
N GLY A 88 6.81 5.72 -15.63
CA GLY A 88 7.08 4.35 -15.20
C GLY A 88 8.16 3.68 -16.02
N THR A 89 8.96 2.87 -15.32
CA THR A 89 9.91 1.93 -15.93
C THR A 89 9.72 0.58 -15.26
N ARG A 90 9.35 -0.42 -16.05
CA ARG A 90 9.33 -1.80 -15.59
C ARG A 90 10.77 -2.31 -15.53
N GLY A 91 11.18 -2.83 -14.38
CA GLY A 91 12.48 -3.51 -14.23
C GLY A 91 12.50 -4.83 -14.99
N THR A 92 13.67 -5.45 -15.04
CA THR A 92 13.86 -6.77 -15.65
C THR A 92 12.97 -7.80 -14.95
N VAL A 93 12.18 -8.55 -15.73
CA VAL A 93 11.43 -9.69 -15.23
C VAL A 93 12.43 -10.78 -14.82
N GLN A 94 12.32 -11.23 -13.58
CA GLN A 94 13.16 -12.29 -13.03
C GLN A 94 12.79 -13.66 -13.60
N LYS A 95 13.62 -14.68 -13.36
CA LYS A 95 13.35 -16.06 -13.83
C LYS A 95 12.06 -16.66 -13.26
N ASP A 96 11.66 -16.24 -12.08
CA ASP A 96 10.42 -16.64 -11.42
C ASP A 96 9.19 -15.83 -11.88
N GLY A 97 9.36 -14.86 -12.79
CA GLY A 97 8.31 -13.99 -13.29
C GLY A 97 8.06 -12.74 -12.44
N SER A 98 8.77 -12.57 -11.32
CA SER A 98 8.67 -11.34 -10.52
C SER A 98 9.30 -10.14 -11.22
N PHE A 99 8.82 -8.95 -10.93
CA PHE A 99 9.41 -7.70 -11.43
C PHE A 99 9.15 -6.53 -10.48
N VAL A 100 9.85 -5.43 -10.71
CA VAL A 100 9.63 -4.17 -10.02
C VAL A 100 9.24 -3.10 -11.05
N LEU A 101 8.05 -2.51 -10.86
CA LEU A 101 7.66 -1.29 -11.55
C LEU A 101 8.11 -0.10 -10.71
N ARG A 102 8.91 0.79 -11.30
CA ARG A 102 9.24 2.08 -10.70
C ARG A 102 8.68 3.19 -11.56
N SER A 103 8.03 4.14 -10.93
CA SER A 103 7.52 5.33 -11.58
C SER A 103 7.99 6.55 -10.79
N GLY A 104 8.46 7.58 -11.46
CA GLY A 104 9.03 8.73 -10.78
C GLY A 104 8.67 10.06 -11.43
N ASP A 105 8.51 11.07 -10.59
CA ASP A 105 8.42 12.46 -10.96
C ASP A 105 9.82 13.10 -10.91
N ALA A 106 10.46 13.18 -12.07
CA ALA A 106 11.81 13.73 -12.17
C ALA A 106 11.90 15.22 -11.79
N ALA A 107 10.80 15.96 -11.86
CA ALA A 107 10.79 17.39 -11.53
C ALA A 107 10.79 17.62 -10.01
N ASN A 108 10.03 16.82 -9.28
CA ASN A 108 9.82 16.99 -7.83
C ASN A 108 10.49 15.89 -6.98
N GLY A 109 10.99 14.81 -7.60
CA GLY A 109 11.67 13.71 -6.92
C GLY A 109 10.74 12.66 -6.32
N GLY A 110 9.43 12.73 -6.61
CA GLY A 110 8.46 11.72 -6.17
C GLY A 110 8.72 10.37 -6.80
N GLN A 111 8.41 9.30 -6.08
CA GLN A 111 8.59 7.92 -6.54
C GLN A 111 7.40 7.05 -6.12
N LEU A 112 7.04 6.12 -7.01
CA LEU A 112 6.15 5.00 -6.74
C LEU A 112 6.90 3.72 -7.10
N GLN A 113 6.90 2.75 -6.22
CA GLN A 113 7.45 1.41 -6.48
C GLN A 113 6.39 0.36 -6.25
N VAL A 114 6.22 -0.54 -7.21
CA VAL A 114 5.39 -1.74 -7.09
C VAL A 114 6.27 -2.95 -7.31
N ASN A 115 6.29 -3.87 -6.35
CA ASN A 115 6.92 -5.17 -6.49
C ASN A 115 5.81 -6.19 -6.76
N TYR A 116 5.92 -6.88 -7.88
CA TYR A 116 4.99 -7.93 -8.29
C TYR A 116 5.60 -9.32 -8.12
N PHE A 117 4.79 -10.26 -7.65
CA PHE A 117 5.14 -11.68 -7.54
C PHE A 117 4.11 -12.54 -8.30
N PRO A 118 4.56 -13.59 -9.02
CA PRO A 118 3.68 -14.40 -9.88
C PRO A 118 2.59 -15.18 -9.14
N ASP A 119 2.69 -15.28 -7.82
CA ASP A 119 1.64 -15.87 -6.96
C ASP A 119 0.46 -14.93 -6.71
N GLY A 120 0.44 -13.77 -7.38
CA GLY A 120 -0.59 -12.75 -7.27
C GLY A 120 -0.44 -11.79 -6.11
N ARG A 121 0.64 -11.91 -5.33
CA ARG A 121 0.97 -10.92 -4.30
C ARG A 121 1.68 -9.72 -4.93
N SER A 122 1.44 -8.55 -4.39
CA SER A 122 2.17 -7.35 -4.75
C SER A 122 2.35 -6.46 -3.53
N SER A 123 3.48 -5.76 -3.47
CA SER A 123 3.67 -4.70 -2.49
C SER A 123 3.95 -3.39 -3.19
N LEU A 124 3.47 -2.31 -2.63
CA LEU A 124 3.70 -0.97 -3.16
C LEU A 124 3.96 0.05 -2.07
N HIS A 125 4.74 1.05 -2.38
CA HIS A 125 4.92 2.23 -1.58
C HIS A 125 5.23 3.43 -2.48
N TYR A 126 4.96 4.62 -1.96
CA TYR A 126 5.24 5.85 -2.67
C TYR A 126 5.76 6.93 -1.73
N GLU A 127 6.54 7.86 -2.29
CA GLU A 127 7.14 8.95 -1.55
C GLU A 127 7.18 10.22 -2.40
N SER A 128 7.14 11.39 -1.73
CA SER A 128 7.10 12.67 -2.40
C SER A 128 8.45 13.16 -2.93
N GLY A 129 9.55 12.56 -2.48
CA GLY A 129 10.84 13.22 -2.51
C GLY A 129 10.93 14.37 -1.50
N CYS A 130 12.07 15.06 -1.45
CA CYS A 130 12.25 16.23 -0.60
C CYS A 130 11.67 17.47 -1.28
N ARG A 131 10.74 18.18 -0.61
CA ARG A 131 10.00 19.33 -1.15
C ARG A 131 10.04 20.52 -0.21
N PRO A 132 9.96 21.77 -0.73
CA PRO A 132 9.77 22.94 0.13
C PRO A 132 8.40 22.87 0.82
N SER A 133 8.26 23.59 1.94
CA SER A 133 6.97 23.86 2.57
C SER A 133 6.49 25.26 2.15
N ASP A 134 5.19 25.41 1.91
CA ASP A 134 4.53 26.70 1.71
C ASP A 134 3.87 27.23 2.99
N GLY A 135 3.92 26.45 4.08
CA GLY A 135 3.37 26.80 5.39
C GLY A 135 1.85 26.70 5.50
N SER A 136 1.14 26.26 4.45
CA SER A 136 -0.33 26.25 4.43
C SER A 136 -0.96 25.21 5.35
N MET A 137 -0.20 24.22 5.82
CA MET A 137 -0.62 23.21 6.80
C MET A 137 -0.05 23.45 8.20
N GLY A 138 0.61 24.60 8.44
CA GLY A 138 1.21 24.93 9.74
C GLY A 138 2.50 24.17 10.01
N ASP A 139 2.71 23.75 11.28
CA ASP A 139 3.90 23.00 11.68
C ASP A 139 3.80 21.54 11.24
N LEU A 140 4.49 21.21 10.17
CA LEU A 140 4.52 19.83 9.62
C LEU A 140 5.17 18.81 10.58
N GLY A 141 5.97 19.24 11.53
CA GLY A 141 6.53 18.36 12.57
C GLY A 141 5.48 17.87 13.57
N GLN A 142 4.33 18.54 13.62
CA GLN A 142 3.18 18.19 14.45
C GLN A 142 1.95 17.77 13.61
N TYR A 143 2.11 17.73 12.29
CA TYR A 143 1.01 17.38 11.40
C TYR A 143 0.67 15.89 11.54
N THR A 144 -0.60 15.63 11.87
CA THR A 144 -1.11 14.26 11.97
C THR A 144 -1.69 13.86 10.62
N LEU A 145 -1.05 12.87 9.99
CA LEU A 145 -1.57 12.23 8.79
C LEU A 145 -2.82 11.40 9.12
N PRO A 146 -3.78 11.27 8.20
CA PRO A 146 -4.80 10.23 8.30
C PRO A 146 -4.15 8.85 8.44
N SER A 147 -4.75 7.99 9.27
CA SER A 147 -4.29 6.60 9.40
C SER A 147 -4.55 5.80 8.11
N THR A 148 -3.92 4.64 7.98
CA THR A 148 -4.14 3.75 6.83
C THR A 148 -5.61 3.33 6.73
N GLU A 149 -6.25 3.06 7.87
CA GLU A 149 -7.67 2.70 7.97
C GLU A 149 -8.59 3.85 7.56
N GLU A 150 -8.21 5.09 7.85
CA GLU A 150 -8.97 6.27 7.41
C GLU A 150 -8.83 6.49 5.90
N VAL A 151 -7.61 6.33 5.36
CA VAL A 151 -7.33 6.49 3.92
C VAL A 151 -8.06 5.43 3.10
N PHE A 152 -8.12 4.18 3.58
CA PHE A 152 -8.72 3.03 2.90
C PHE A 152 -9.99 2.53 3.61
N SER A 153 -10.82 3.44 4.13
CA SER A 153 -12.00 3.11 4.93
C SER A 153 -13.08 2.31 4.20
N ASP A 154 -13.02 2.23 2.90
CA ASP A 154 -13.88 1.43 2.02
C ASP A 154 -13.37 0.01 1.76
N LEU A 155 -12.19 -0.32 2.27
CA LEU A 155 -11.55 -1.64 2.14
C LEU A 155 -11.46 -2.35 3.49
N VAL A 156 -11.18 -3.65 3.45
CA VAL A 156 -10.75 -4.39 4.63
C VAL A 156 -9.26 -4.15 4.84
N VAL A 157 -8.93 -3.33 5.84
CA VAL A 157 -7.54 -2.97 6.17
C VAL A 157 -7.02 -3.87 7.28
N TYR A 158 -5.81 -4.39 7.13
CA TYR A 158 -5.20 -5.26 8.13
C TYR A 158 -3.67 -5.06 8.22
N PRO A 159 -3.04 -5.23 9.39
CA PRO A 159 -1.59 -5.24 9.50
C PRO A 159 -1.04 -6.45 8.73
N ALA A 160 -0.09 -6.20 7.80
CA ALA A 160 0.45 -7.25 6.94
C ALA A 160 1.34 -8.25 7.69
N PHE A 161 1.83 -7.87 8.87
CA PHE A 161 2.66 -8.71 9.72
C PHE A 161 2.18 -8.62 11.17
N ASP A 162 2.33 -9.71 11.90
CA ASP A 162 2.15 -9.74 13.34
C ASP A 162 3.24 -8.91 14.04
N GLU A 163 2.85 -8.02 14.94
CA GLU A 163 3.79 -7.08 15.60
C GLU A 163 4.76 -7.80 16.55
N ASP A 164 4.34 -8.91 17.13
CA ASP A 164 5.13 -9.64 18.13
C ASP A 164 6.09 -10.65 17.48
N THR A 165 5.64 -11.35 16.46
CA THR A 165 6.42 -12.41 15.80
C THR A 165 7.07 -11.97 14.50
N GLY A 166 6.54 -10.95 13.83
CA GLY A 166 6.94 -10.54 12.49
C GLY A 166 6.47 -11.50 11.38
N ASP A 167 5.62 -12.46 11.72
CA ASP A 167 5.08 -13.40 10.75
C ASP A 167 4.04 -12.72 9.83
N PRO A 168 3.95 -13.11 8.55
CA PRO A 168 2.96 -12.57 7.64
C PRO A 168 1.53 -12.92 8.08
N ASN A 169 0.68 -11.91 8.20
CA ASN A 169 -0.75 -12.10 8.39
C ASN A 169 -1.41 -12.43 7.05
N PRO A 170 -2.24 -13.48 6.98
CA PRO A 170 -3.03 -13.74 5.78
C PRO A 170 -4.09 -12.64 5.61
N PRO A 171 -4.48 -12.31 4.36
CA PRO A 171 -5.61 -11.43 4.14
C PRO A 171 -6.85 -12.03 4.79
N PRO A 172 -7.70 -11.22 5.44
CA PRO A 172 -8.94 -11.71 6.03
C PRO A 172 -9.83 -12.30 4.92
N SER A 173 -10.48 -13.42 5.23
CA SER A 173 -11.42 -14.07 4.30
C SER A 173 -12.57 -13.12 4.00
N THR A 174 -12.75 -12.77 2.72
CA THR A 174 -13.90 -11.97 2.26
C THR A 174 -15.18 -12.81 2.12
N ASP A 175 -15.17 -14.02 2.69
CA ASP A 175 -16.32 -14.91 2.64
C ASP A 175 -17.44 -14.34 3.51
N THR A 176 -18.35 -13.60 2.87
CA THR A 176 -19.57 -13.09 3.48
C THR A 176 -20.50 -14.25 3.78
N GLY A 177 -20.25 -14.89 4.91
CA GLY A 177 -21.19 -15.62 5.75
C GLY A 177 -22.24 -16.49 5.08
N GLN A 178 -21.92 -17.77 4.89
CA GLN A 178 -22.95 -18.78 5.02
C GLN A 178 -23.07 -19.09 6.54
N PRO A 179 -24.25 -18.92 7.17
CA PRO A 179 -24.43 -19.24 8.58
C PRO A 179 -24.21 -20.73 8.77
N GLY A 180 -23.35 -21.06 9.73
CA GLY A 180 -22.85 -22.39 10.00
C GLY A 180 -23.95 -23.45 10.07
N GLN A 181 -23.79 -24.48 9.29
CA GLN A 181 -24.31 -25.80 9.66
C GLN A 181 -23.44 -26.32 10.80
N SER A 182 -24.00 -26.25 11.98
CA SER A 182 -23.52 -26.96 13.16
C SER A 182 -23.65 -28.46 12.88
N ASP A 183 -22.55 -29.11 12.55
CA ASP A 183 -22.46 -30.57 12.58
C ASP A 183 -22.62 -31.04 14.03
N GLN A 184 -23.86 -31.42 14.35
CA GLN A 184 -24.17 -32.29 15.47
C GLN A 184 -23.72 -33.71 15.10
N SER A 185 -22.47 -34.05 15.32
CA SER A 185 -22.07 -35.45 15.42
C SER A 185 -22.48 -35.93 16.82
N GLY A 186 -23.69 -36.49 16.84
CA GLY A 186 -24.21 -37.21 17.99
C GLY A 186 -23.38 -38.45 18.24
N GLY A 187 -22.74 -38.51 19.39
CA GLY A 187 -22.16 -39.69 19.94
C GLY A 187 -23.27 -40.67 20.27
N SER A 188 -23.22 -41.84 19.67
CA SER A 188 -23.92 -43.04 20.15
C SER A 188 -22.88 -43.93 20.81
N GLY A 189 -22.93 -43.89 22.15
CA GLY A 189 -22.39 -44.96 22.94
C GLY A 189 -23.21 -46.23 22.66
N ASP A 190 -22.58 -47.34 22.59
CA ASP A 190 -23.21 -48.63 22.79
C ASP A 190 -22.45 -49.41 23.84
N GLU A 191 -23.25 -49.78 24.84
CA GLU A 191 -22.88 -50.54 26.02
C GLU A 191 -23.01 -52.02 25.70
N SER A 192 -22.16 -52.75 26.40
CA SER A 192 -22.43 -54.03 27.03
C SER A 192 -22.70 -55.25 26.20
N GLY A 193 -22.09 -56.27 26.62
CA GLY A 193 -22.49 -57.63 26.37
C GLY A 193 -21.49 -58.63 26.93
N GLU A 194 -21.61 -58.89 28.26
CA GLU A 194 -21.10 -60.09 28.93
C GLU A 194 -21.72 -61.36 28.31
N ASP A 195 -20.96 -62.40 28.46
CA ASP A 195 -21.29 -63.76 28.86
C ASP A 195 -20.90 -64.93 27.92
N GLN A 196 -20.20 -65.78 28.58
CA GLN A 196 -19.92 -67.22 28.46
C GLN A 196 -18.73 -67.66 27.59
#